data_b492002a7e63386767936ee12a4a0cb3
#
_entry.id   b492002a7e63386767936ee12a4a0cb3
#
_cell.length_a   1.000
_cell.length_b   1.000
_cell.length_c   1.000
_cell.angle_alpha   90.00
_cell.angle_beta   90.00
_cell.angle_gamma   90.00
#
_symmetry.space_group_name_H-M   'P 1'
#
loop_
_entity.id
_entity.type
_entity.pdbx_description
1 polymer ?
#
loop_
_entity_poly.entity_id
_entity_poly.type
_entity_poly.pdbx_seq_one_letter_code
_entity_poly.pdbx_strand_id
1 'polypeptide(L)'
;AILLCESDGTPEEVAEEIERMTEVLNRSGATRIQVSQSENERLKFWSGRKNAFPAAGRISPDYYCMDGTIPRLHIATLLKRIQAMEKKYQLRCINVFHAGDGNMHPLILFNGSDQDEWHRAEAFGSDILETCVELGGTITGEHGVGIEKINSMCTQFKAVSYTHLTLPT
;
A
#
# COMPACT_ATOMS: atom_id res chain seq x y z
N ALA A 1 -4.49 8.88 -10.12
CA ALA A 1 -4.08 8.70 -8.72
C ALA A 1 -4.49 9.92 -7.90
N ILE A 2 -4.68 9.74 -6.59
CA ILE A 2 -4.96 10.81 -5.63
C ILE A 2 -3.90 10.70 -4.54
N LEU A 3 -3.34 11.84 -4.15
CA LEU A 3 -2.44 11.98 -3.00
C LEU A 3 -3.10 12.91 -2.00
N LEU A 4 -3.16 12.49 -0.74
CA LEU A 4 -3.55 13.33 0.39
C LEU A 4 -2.30 13.65 1.19
N CYS A 5 -2.06 14.93 1.44
CA CYS A 5 -1.01 15.44 2.31
C CYS A 5 -1.65 16.26 3.41
N GLU A 6 -1.12 16.20 4.60
CA GLU A 6 -1.55 16.99 5.74
C GLU A 6 -0.31 17.56 6.44
N SER A 7 -0.43 18.78 6.90
CA SER A 7 0.55 19.46 7.74
C SER A 7 -0.10 19.82 9.06
N ASP A 8 0.63 19.75 10.14
CA ASP A 8 0.25 20.16 11.50
C ASP A 8 1.32 21.07 12.09
N GLY A 9 0.94 21.89 13.04
CA GLY A 9 1.82 22.86 13.68
C GLY A 9 1.13 24.18 13.97
N THR A 10 1.90 25.23 14.14
CA THR A 10 1.38 26.60 14.26
C THR A 10 0.77 27.06 12.93
N PRO A 11 -0.14 28.05 12.93
CA PRO A 11 -0.71 28.56 11.68
C PRO A 11 0.34 29.03 10.66
N GLU A 12 1.43 29.61 11.11
CA GLU A 12 2.53 30.09 10.28
C GLU A 12 3.31 28.94 9.65
N GLU A 13 3.65 27.91 10.42
CA GLU A 13 4.33 26.69 9.94
C GLU A 13 3.47 25.97 8.91
N VAL A 14 2.18 25.77 9.20
CA VAL A 14 1.24 25.13 8.28
C VAL A 14 1.14 25.92 6.96
N ALA A 15 1.06 27.24 7.00
CA ALA A 15 1.00 28.07 5.81
C ALA A 15 2.23 27.89 4.92
N GLU A 16 3.43 27.92 5.50
CA GLU A 16 4.69 27.72 4.78
C GLU A 16 4.79 26.31 4.19
N GLU A 17 4.41 25.29 4.94
CA GLU A 17 4.44 23.90 4.45
C GLU A 17 3.43 23.65 3.30
N ILE A 18 2.22 24.18 3.39
CA ILE A 18 1.22 24.11 2.33
C ILE A 18 1.73 24.76 1.04
N GLU A 19 2.40 25.91 1.15
CA GLU A 19 3.02 26.56 -0.02
C GLU A 19 4.09 25.67 -0.65
N ARG A 20 5.02 25.14 0.17
CA ARG A 20 6.07 24.22 -0.30
C ARG A 20 5.50 22.95 -0.92
N MET A 21 4.49 22.32 -0.30
CA MET A 21 3.82 21.14 -0.86
C MET A 21 3.19 21.47 -2.22
N THR A 22 2.52 22.61 -2.32
CA THR A 22 1.86 23.06 -3.57
C THR A 22 2.87 23.26 -4.68
N GLU A 23 4.03 23.87 -4.40
CA GLU A 23 5.11 24.02 -5.38
C GLU A 23 5.66 22.68 -5.87
N VAL A 24 5.91 21.73 -4.94
CA VAL A 24 6.43 20.41 -5.28
C VAL A 24 5.42 19.63 -6.13
N LEU A 25 4.15 19.68 -5.78
CA LEU A 25 3.07 19.01 -6.51
C LEU A 25 2.93 19.59 -7.93
N ASN A 26 2.97 20.91 -8.08
CA ASN A 26 2.94 21.56 -9.40
C ASN A 26 4.12 21.15 -10.27
N ARG A 27 5.34 21.16 -9.71
CA ARG A 27 6.55 20.72 -10.44
C ARG A 27 6.50 19.23 -10.81
N SER A 28 5.79 18.43 -10.02
CA SER A 28 5.60 17.00 -10.27
C SER A 28 4.49 16.68 -11.27
N GLY A 29 3.81 17.69 -11.82
CA GLY A 29 2.79 17.53 -12.85
C GLY A 29 1.40 17.19 -12.29
N ALA A 30 1.08 17.59 -11.06
CA ALA A 30 -0.25 17.46 -10.51
C ALA A 30 -1.27 18.20 -11.40
N THR A 31 -2.31 17.50 -11.83
CA THR A 31 -3.36 18.07 -12.69
C THR A 31 -4.39 18.90 -11.93
N ARG A 32 -4.51 18.68 -10.64
CA ARG A 32 -5.41 19.41 -9.75
C ARG A 32 -4.89 19.36 -8.33
N ILE A 33 -4.83 20.52 -7.68
CA ILE A 33 -4.49 20.65 -6.27
C ILE A 33 -5.67 21.36 -5.58
N GLN A 34 -6.05 20.86 -4.42
CA GLN A 34 -7.07 21.46 -3.56
C GLN A 34 -6.55 21.52 -2.14
N VAL A 35 -6.61 22.69 -1.54
CA VAL A 35 -6.30 22.92 -0.13
C VAL A 35 -7.60 23.15 0.61
N SER A 36 -7.84 22.42 1.69
CA SER A 36 -9.05 22.59 2.51
C SER A 36 -9.04 23.98 3.16
N GLN A 37 -10.19 24.64 3.12
CA GLN A 37 -10.40 25.97 3.73
C GLN A 37 -11.16 25.87 5.06
N SER A 38 -11.53 24.66 5.47
CA SER A 38 -12.26 24.41 6.71
C SER A 38 -12.06 22.99 7.19
N GLU A 39 -12.29 22.75 8.47
CA GLU A 39 -12.30 21.42 9.05
C GLU A 39 -13.27 20.45 8.35
N ASN A 40 -14.43 20.95 7.97
CA ASN A 40 -15.41 20.13 7.22
C ASN A 40 -14.88 19.67 5.86
N GLU A 41 -14.12 20.50 5.15
CA GLU A 41 -13.49 20.11 3.89
C GLU A 41 -12.35 19.13 4.13
N ARG A 42 -11.52 19.34 5.14
CA ARG A 42 -10.48 18.42 5.56
C ARG A 42 -11.06 17.03 5.82
N LEU A 43 -12.12 16.95 6.62
CA LEU A 43 -12.81 15.69 6.92
C LEU A 43 -13.39 15.02 5.66
N LYS A 44 -13.90 15.78 4.69
CA LYS A 44 -14.37 15.25 3.39
C LYS A 44 -13.22 14.64 2.59
N PHE A 45 -12.04 15.28 2.54
CA PHE A 45 -10.88 14.71 1.86
C PHE A 45 -10.45 13.39 2.50
N TRP A 46 -10.33 13.37 3.83
CA TRP A 46 -10.00 12.15 4.58
C TRP A 46 -11.07 11.06 4.49
N SER A 47 -12.34 11.43 4.34
CA SER A 47 -13.42 10.47 4.08
C SER A 47 -13.16 9.65 2.82
N GLY A 48 -12.62 10.26 1.76
CA GLY A 48 -12.20 9.54 0.56
C GLY A 48 -11.16 8.44 0.85
N ARG A 49 -10.14 8.76 1.66
CA ARG A 49 -9.12 7.78 2.08
C ARG A 49 -9.71 6.67 2.96
N LYS A 50 -10.54 7.03 3.93
CA LYS A 50 -11.17 6.06 4.85
C LYS A 50 -12.09 5.08 4.13
N ASN A 51 -12.73 5.52 3.04
CA ASN A 51 -13.66 4.69 2.26
C ASN A 51 -12.99 3.98 1.06
N ALA A 52 -11.68 4.07 0.90
CA ALA A 52 -10.98 3.44 -0.23
C ALA A 52 -11.11 1.91 -0.21
N PHE A 53 -10.94 1.27 0.95
CA PHE A 53 -11.10 -0.17 1.12
C PHE A 53 -12.56 -0.63 0.88
N PRO A 54 -13.58 -0.07 1.53
CA PRO A 54 -14.97 -0.40 1.23
C PRO A 54 -15.35 -0.18 -0.24
N ALA A 55 -14.75 0.80 -0.91
CA ALA A 55 -15.01 1.08 -2.32
C ALA A 55 -14.50 -0.07 -3.22
N ALA A 56 -13.47 -0.79 -2.83
CA ALA A 56 -12.99 -1.98 -3.55
C ALA A 56 -14.07 -3.06 -3.65
N GLY A 57 -14.87 -3.24 -2.61
CA GLY A 57 -15.99 -4.19 -2.57
C GLY A 57 -17.13 -3.90 -3.58
N ARG A 58 -17.12 -2.71 -4.22
CA ARG A 58 -18.05 -2.40 -5.33
C ARG A 58 -17.52 -2.90 -6.68
N ILE A 59 -16.25 -3.30 -6.74
CA ILE A 59 -15.58 -3.70 -7.99
C ILE A 59 -15.40 -5.22 -8.03
N SER A 60 -15.15 -5.83 -6.88
CA SER A 60 -14.94 -7.26 -6.73
C SER A 60 -15.57 -7.75 -5.43
N PRO A 61 -16.08 -9.00 -5.37
CA PRO A 61 -16.65 -9.56 -4.15
C PRO A 61 -15.63 -9.65 -3.02
N ASP A 62 -14.37 -9.97 -3.36
CA ASP A 62 -13.29 -10.17 -2.41
C ASP A 62 -12.04 -9.38 -2.83
N TYR A 63 -11.16 -9.14 -1.87
CA TYR A 63 -9.82 -8.65 -2.12
C TYR A 63 -8.83 -9.23 -1.09
N TYR A 64 -7.61 -9.46 -1.54
CA TYR A 64 -6.50 -9.89 -0.70
C TYR A 64 -5.57 -8.68 -0.48
N CYS A 65 -5.46 -8.23 0.78
CA CYS A 65 -4.69 -7.04 1.15
C CYS A 65 -3.27 -7.43 1.56
N MET A 66 -2.29 -6.96 0.83
CA MET A 66 -0.89 -7.05 1.22
C MET A 66 -0.50 -5.86 2.10
N ASP A 67 0.58 -6.03 2.86
CA ASP A 67 1.07 -5.03 3.82
C ASP A 67 2.61 -5.10 3.86
N GLY A 68 3.24 -4.91 2.71
CA GLY A 68 4.70 -4.83 2.62
C GLY A 68 5.20 -3.41 2.82
N THR A 69 6.44 -3.26 3.30
CA THR A 69 7.10 -1.95 3.30
C THR A 69 8.21 -1.89 2.27
N ILE A 70 8.54 -0.68 1.84
CA ILE A 70 9.68 -0.41 0.96
C ILE A 70 10.28 0.96 1.29
N PRO A 71 11.57 1.20 1.02
CA PRO A 71 12.10 2.55 1.01
C PRO A 71 11.30 3.44 0.05
N ARG A 72 10.91 4.64 0.48
CA ARG A 72 10.04 5.57 -0.28
C ARG A 72 10.48 5.82 -1.72
N LEU A 73 11.79 5.85 -1.95
CA LEU A 73 12.35 6.06 -3.30
C LEU A 73 11.98 4.94 -4.29
N HIS A 74 11.56 3.77 -3.81
CA HIS A 74 11.19 2.62 -4.63
C HIS A 74 9.68 2.48 -4.87
N ILE A 75 8.83 3.41 -4.36
CA ILE A 75 7.37 3.36 -4.55
C ILE A 75 7.01 3.24 -6.04
N ALA A 76 7.56 4.09 -6.89
CA ALA A 76 7.27 4.05 -8.32
C ALA A 76 7.74 2.73 -8.98
N THR A 77 8.84 2.16 -8.51
CA THR A 77 9.36 0.88 -9.01
C THR A 77 8.42 -0.26 -8.63
N LEU A 78 7.98 -0.32 -7.37
CA LEU A 78 7.04 -1.33 -6.92
C LEU A 78 5.70 -1.25 -7.67
N LEU A 79 5.13 -0.05 -7.81
CA LEU A 79 3.87 0.14 -8.54
C LEU A 79 3.95 -0.33 -10.00
N LYS A 80 5.08 -0.10 -10.68
CA LYS A 80 5.31 -0.62 -12.04
C LYS A 80 5.41 -2.15 -12.06
N ARG A 81 6.05 -2.77 -11.06
CA ARG A 81 6.12 -4.22 -10.94
C ARG A 81 4.74 -4.83 -10.66
N ILE A 82 3.94 -4.23 -9.77
CA ILE A 82 2.55 -4.63 -9.51
C ILE A 82 1.73 -4.59 -10.81
N GLN A 83 1.87 -3.53 -11.61
CA GLN A 83 1.18 -3.43 -12.90
C GLN A 83 1.59 -4.55 -13.88
N ALA A 84 2.83 -5.00 -13.85
CA ALA A 84 3.28 -6.15 -14.64
C ALA A 84 2.70 -7.46 -14.10
N MET A 85 2.61 -7.60 -12.77
CA MET A 85 2.01 -8.76 -12.11
C MET A 85 0.50 -8.87 -12.36
N GLU A 86 -0.24 -7.74 -12.44
CA GLU A 86 -1.65 -7.75 -12.86
C GLU A 86 -1.84 -8.48 -14.20
N LYS A 87 -0.95 -8.24 -15.15
CA LYS A 87 -0.97 -8.92 -16.46
C LYS A 87 -0.58 -10.40 -16.36
N LYS A 88 0.43 -10.71 -15.51
CA LYS A 88 0.91 -12.09 -15.28
C LYS A 88 -0.18 -12.95 -14.66
N TYR A 89 -0.84 -12.43 -13.63
CA TYR A 89 -1.84 -13.18 -12.86
C TYR A 89 -3.28 -12.99 -13.39
N GLN A 90 -3.49 -12.08 -14.34
CA GLN A 90 -4.81 -11.73 -14.88
C GLN A 90 -5.80 -11.33 -13.77
N LEU A 91 -5.31 -10.60 -12.77
CA LEU A 91 -6.08 -10.04 -11.67
C LEU A 91 -5.80 -8.54 -11.58
N ARG A 92 -6.79 -7.78 -11.13
CA ARG A 92 -6.63 -6.35 -10.90
C ARG A 92 -6.10 -6.08 -9.49
N CYS A 93 -5.34 -5.01 -9.34
CA CYS A 93 -4.85 -4.56 -8.06
C CYS A 93 -5.15 -3.07 -7.86
N ILE A 94 -5.76 -2.73 -6.72
CA ILE A 94 -5.95 -1.34 -6.28
C ILE A 94 -4.86 -1.04 -5.27
N ASN A 95 -4.12 0.06 -5.48
CA ASN A 95 -3.04 0.45 -4.58
C ASN A 95 -3.52 1.57 -3.65
N VAL A 96 -3.62 1.27 -2.35
CA VAL A 96 -3.91 2.22 -1.27
C VAL A 96 -2.76 2.12 -0.28
N PHE A 97 -2.08 3.23 0.05
CA PHE A 97 -0.84 3.12 0.83
C PHE A 97 -0.48 4.42 1.57
N HIS A 98 0.40 4.28 2.55
CA HIS A 98 1.00 5.39 3.29
C HIS A 98 2.31 5.81 2.60
N ALA A 99 2.23 6.74 1.65
CA ALA A 99 3.37 7.15 0.84
C ALA A 99 4.52 7.75 1.67
N GLY A 100 4.19 8.41 2.80
CA GLY A 100 5.16 8.99 3.71
C GLY A 100 6.02 7.96 4.44
N ASP A 101 5.48 6.77 4.69
CA ASP A 101 6.13 5.69 5.44
C ASP A 101 6.70 4.59 4.53
N GLY A 102 6.25 4.53 3.28
CA GLY A 102 6.57 3.43 2.37
C GLY A 102 5.82 2.14 2.70
N ASN A 103 4.75 2.22 3.51
CA ASN A 103 3.89 1.09 3.82
C ASN A 103 2.81 0.95 2.75
N MET A 104 2.81 -0.18 2.06
CA MET A 104 2.02 -0.44 0.87
C MET A 104 0.89 -1.42 1.16
N HIS A 105 -0.34 -1.04 0.78
CA HIS A 105 -1.52 -1.90 0.87
C HIS A 105 -2.12 -2.16 -0.53
N PRO A 106 -1.45 -2.95 -1.38
CA PRO A 106 -2.06 -3.41 -2.62
C PRO A 106 -3.23 -4.36 -2.29
N LEU A 107 -4.39 -4.08 -2.87
CA LEU A 107 -5.60 -4.87 -2.76
C LEU A 107 -5.75 -5.67 -4.06
N ILE A 108 -5.44 -6.95 -4.03
CA ILE A 108 -5.61 -7.85 -5.15
C ILE A 108 -7.08 -8.26 -5.21
N LEU A 109 -7.77 -7.91 -6.29
CA LEU A 109 -9.19 -8.15 -6.47
C LEU A 109 -9.42 -9.53 -7.06
N PHE A 110 -10.30 -10.33 -6.46
CA PHE A 110 -10.61 -11.68 -6.91
C PHE A 110 -12.01 -12.13 -6.46
N ASN A 111 -12.46 -13.26 -6.94
CA ASN A 111 -13.67 -13.94 -6.49
C ASN A 111 -13.25 -15.16 -5.64
N GLY A 112 -13.45 -15.10 -4.33
CA GLY A 112 -13.08 -16.16 -3.40
C GLY A 112 -13.84 -17.49 -3.60
N SER A 113 -14.93 -17.48 -4.37
CA SER A 113 -15.64 -18.70 -4.78
C SER A 113 -14.98 -19.40 -5.96
N ASP A 114 -14.05 -18.75 -6.66
CA ASP A 114 -13.26 -19.33 -7.74
C ASP A 114 -11.89 -19.76 -7.21
N GLN A 115 -11.64 -21.06 -7.17
CA GLN A 115 -10.39 -21.63 -6.65
C GLN A 115 -9.16 -21.24 -7.47
N ASP A 116 -9.31 -21.04 -8.79
CA ASP A 116 -8.21 -20.61 -9.65
C ASP A 116 -7.85 -19.14 -9.35
N GLU A 117 -8.84 -18.27 -9.24
CA GLU A 117 -8.60 -16.87 -8.85
C GLU A 117 -7.98 -16.78 -7.46
N TRP A 118 -8.42 -17.58 -6.49
CA TRP A 118 -7.85 -17.66 -5.16
C TRP A 118 -6.34 -17.97 -5.23
N HIS A 119 -5.95 -19.04 -5.89
CA HIS A 119 -4.54 -19.44 -5.99
C HIS A 119 -3.69 -18.40 -6.74
N ARG A 120 -4.25 -17.76 -7.77
CA ARG A 120 -3.56 -16.66 -8.46
C ARG A 120 -3.39 -15.44 -7.58
N ALA A 121 -4.37 -15.13 -6.73
CA ALA A 121 -4.29 -14.04 -5.78
C ALA A 121 -3.22 -14.28 -4.70
N GLU A 122 -3.14 -15.51 -4.16
CA GLU A 122 -2.09 -15.89 -3.20
C GLU A 122 -0.69 -15.78 -3.83
N ALA A 123 -0.50 -16.31 -5.04
CA ALA A 123 0.78 -16.25 -5.74
C ALA A 123 1.16 -14.79 -6.07
N PHE A 124 0.20 -13.98 -6.49
CA PHE A 124 0.41 -12.55 -6.72
C PHE A 124 0.83 -11.81 -5.45
N GLY A 125 0.16 -12.08 -4.33
CA GLY A 125 0.51 -11.52 -3.03
C GLY A 125 1.94 -11.88 -2.60
N SER A 126 2.35 -13.15 -2.79
CA SER A 126 3.70 -13.60 -2.51
C SER A 126 4.74 -12.85 -3.35
N ASP A 127 4.54 -12.74 -4.66
CA ASP A 127 5.45 -11.98 -5.56
C ASP A 127 5.57 -10.51 -5.15
N ILE A 128 4.49 -9.89 -4.67
CA ILE A 128 4.53 -8.52 -4.15
C ILE A 128 5.43 -8.43 -2.91
N LEU A 129 5.26 -9.33 -1.94
CA LEU A 129 6.04 -9.33 -0.71
C LEU A 129 7.52 -9.65 -0.97
N GLU A 130 7.82 -10.59 -1.87
CA GLU A 130 9.19 -10.86 -2.31
C GLU A 130 9.82 -9.62 -2.95
N THR A 131 9.07 -8.92 -3.81
CA THR A 131 9.51 -7.65 -4.40
C THR A 131 9.79 -6.58 -3.35
N CYS A 132 8.98 -6.50 -2.29
CA CYS A 132 9.25 -5.57 -1.18
C CYS A 132 10.59 -5.86 -0.52
N VAL A 133 10.90 -7.13 -0.23
CA VAL A 133 12.18 -7.55 0.36
C VAL A 133 13.35 -7.26 -0.60
N GLU A 134 13.22 -7.58 -1.89
CA GLU A 134 14.23 -7.28 -2.91
C GLU A 134 14.56 -5.78 -2.99
N LEU A 135 13.57 -4.92 -2.77
CA LEU A 135 13.74 -3.47 -2.75
C LEU A 135 14.25 -2.92 -1.41
N GLY A 136 14.62 -3.81 -0.48
CA GLY A 136 15.17 -3.46 0.84
C GLY A 136 14.10 -3.12 1.89
N GLY A 137 12.89 -3.59 1.69
CA GLY A 137 11.77 -3.46 2.62
C GLY A 137 11.48 -4.75 3.40
N THR A 138 10.22 -4.93 3.81
CA THR A 138 9.76 -6.03 4.66
C THR A 138 8.46 -6.65 4.14
N ILE A 139 8.18 -7.90 4.57
CA ILE A 139 6.94 -8.61 4.24
C ILE A 139 5.71 -8.10 5.00
N THR A 140 5.91 -7.32 6.05
CA THR A 140 4.82 -6.72 6.83
C THR A 140 5.22 -5.36 7.36
N GLY A 141 4.31 -4.40 7.32
CA GLY A 141 4.47 -3.08 7.87
C GLY A 141 3.78 -2.95 9.23
N GLU A 142 2.46 -3.06 9.25
CA GLU A 142 1.63 -2.82 10.43
C GLU A 142 0.68 -3.98 10.79
N HIS A 143 0.32 -4.86 9.83
CA HIS A 143 -0.65 -5.94 10.07
C HIS A 143 -0.06 -7.16 10.79
N GLY A 144 1.26 -7.34 10.73
CA GLY A 144 1.92 -8.54 11.21
C GLY A 144 1.90 -9.69 10.19
N VAL A 145 2.61 -10.79 10.54
CA VAL A 145 2.74 -11.97 9.67
C VAL A 145 1.46 -12.80 9.65
N GLY A 146 0.82 -12.98 10.82
CA GLY A 146 -0.35 -13.85 10.96
C GLY A 146 -0.08 -15.26 10.44
N ILE A 147 -1.13 -15.91 9.95
CA ILE A 147 -1.04 -17.20 9.27
C ILE A 147 -0.79 -17.06 7.76
N GLU A 148 -1.14 -15.92 7.18
CA GLU A 148 -1.12 -15.67 5.74
C GLU A 148 0.30 -15.52 5.17
N LYS A 149 1.22 -14.93 5.95
CA LYS A 149 2.58 -14.59 5.50
C LYS A 149 3.66 -15.51 6.06
N ILE A 150 3.29 -16.62 6.72
CA ILE A 150 4.26 -17.57 7.31
C ILE A 150 5.27 -18.04 6.26
N ASN A 151 4.80 -18.41 5.08
CA ASN A 151 5.67 -18.88 3.99
C ASN A 151 6.60 -17.78 3.46
N SER A 152 6.19 -16.50 3.54
CA SER A 152 6.99 -15.36 3.12
C SER A 152 8.11 -15.00 4.12
N MET A 153 8.06 -15.53 5.35
CA MET A 153 9.12 -15.29 6.34
C MET A 153 10.49 -15.77 5.87
N CYS A 154 10.56 -16.89 5.15
CA CYS A 154 11.81 -17.42 4.63
C CYS A 154 12.46 -16.51 3.56
N THR A 155 11.69 -15.65 2.92
CA THR A 155 12.20 -14.65 1.97
C THR A 155 12.98 -13.55 2.69
N GLN A 156 12.49 -13.12 3.85
CA GLN A 156 13.09 -12.02 4.62
C GLN A 156 14.12 -12.50 5.66
N PHE A 157 13.86 -13.63 6.31
CA PHE A 157 14.64 -14.11 7.43
C PHE A 157 15.44 -15.36 7.08
N LYS A 158 16.66 -15.46 7.62
CA LYS A 158 17.48 -16.69 7.50
C LYS A 158 16.80 -17.84 8.26
N ALA A 159 17.06 -19.08 7.84
CA ALA A 159 16.48 -20.29 8.43
C ALA A 159 16.61 -20.37 9.96
N VAL A 160 17.75 -19.94 10.52
CA VAL A 160 18.01 -19.92 11.97
C VAL A 160 17.02 -18.98 12.70
N SER A 161 16.78 -17.79 12.16
CA SER A 161 15.84 -16.82 12.77
C SER A 161 14.41 -17.35 12.71
N TYR A 162 14.02 -17.98 11.62
CA TYR A 162 12.71 -18.60 11.45
C TYR A 162 12.48 -19.71 12.47
N THR A 163 13.45 -20.60 12.66
CA THR A 163 13.35 -21.72 13.61
C THR A 163 13.14 -21.23 15.05
N HIS A 164 13.82 -20.16 15.47
CA HIS A 164 13.67 -19.60 16.81
C HIS A 164 12.35 -18.86 17.04
N LEU A 165 11.76 -18.26 16.00
CA LEU A 165 10.47 -17.57 16.10
C LEU A 165 9.27 -18.52 16.12
N THR A 166 9.43 -19.74 15.61
CA THR A 166 8.34 -20.72 15.46
C THR A 166 8.36 -21.83 16.50
N LEU A 167 9.32 -21.84 17.41
CA LEU A 167 9.33 -22.81 18.50
C LEU A 167 8.13 -22.55 19.45
N PRO A 168 7.30 -23.56 19.71
CA PRO A 168 6.26 -23.43 20.72
C PRO A 168 6.91 -23.20 22.10
N THR A 169 6.44 -22.18 22.78
CA THR A 169 6.79 -21.92 24.19
C THR A 169 6.09 -22.94 25.10
#